data_722ca5ddff65ba7a86e53024aaafda95
#
_entry.id   722ca5ddff65ba7a86e53024aaafda95
#
_cell.length_a   1.000
_cell.length_b   1.000
_cell.length_c   1.000
_cell.angle_alpha   90.00
_cell.angle_beta   90.00
_cell.angle_gamma   90.00
#
_symmetry.space_group_name_H-M   'P 1'
#
loop_
_entity.id
_entity.type
_entity.pdbx_description
1 polymer ?
#
loop_
_entity_poly.entity_id
_entity_poly.type
_entity_poly.pdbx_seq_one_letter_code
_entity_poly.pdbx_strand_id
1 'polypeptide(L)'
;MPVATTTIGAYPKPNFLAVGDWFDAAHGPDSEDPTTRYTEDVAHLGDQADTMFARAAEAVIGDQLEAGIDILTDGEVRRENYIHYHCRHIAGIDFDRLTEIVLREGSYTARLPTITGPIRATDPFLPHDWKVAQAFTKRPVKVTLPGPMTIGDTLADEYYTDAGRRGADLAVALNSEILALAEAGCRHIQIDEPLFARKVGEALDYGFDHIERCFQGVPEAVVRTVHMCCGYPDRLDNPDYPKAPKDCYLDLASAIESSCIQAVSIEDAHRNNDLALLERFTKTTVILGVVAIAKSRVEPTDEIAERLKGALEHIDQERLVAAPDCGLGLLGRDLALAKLKNLCAAARAVP
;
A
#
# COMPACT_ATOMS: atom_id res chain seq x y z
N MET A 1 3.61 27.07 1.72
CA MET A 1 2.52 26.29 1.06
C MET A 1 2.00 25.29 2.10
N PRO A 2 0.73 24.87 2.11
CA PRO A 2 0.28 23.86 3.07
C PRO A 2 1.03 22.53 2.87
N VAL A 3 1.07 21.68 3.92
CA VAL A 3 1.60 20.32 3.81
C VAL A 3 0.73 19.52 2.82
N ALA A 4 1.36 18.84 1.86
CA ALA A 4 0.65 18.03 0.89
C ALA A 4 0.01 16.81 1.55
N THR A 5 -1.06 16.26 0.94
CA THR A 5 -1.81 15.13 1.47
C THR A 5 -1.92 13.97 0.48
N THR A 6 -1.88 12.73 0.97
CA THR A 6 -2.11 11.54 0.17
C THR A 6 -2.87 10.46 0.95
N THR A 7 -3.43 9.48 0.24
CA THR A 7 -3.87 8.20 0.79
C THR A 7 -2.83 7.12 0.52
N ILE A 8 -2.87 6.00 1.24
CA ILE A 8 -1.84 4.94 1.09
C ILE A 8 -2.20 3.99 -0.06
N GLY A 9 -3.41 3.45 -0.09
CA GLY A 9 -3.85 2.49 -1.11
C GLY A 9 -5.33 2.19 -0.95
N ALA A 10 -5.63 1.09 -0.26
CA ALA A 10 -6.99 0.59 -0.08
C ALA A 10 -7.95 1.62 0.51
N TYR A 11 -9.15 1.65 -0.02
CA TYR A 11 -10.28 2.45 0.45
C TYR A 11 -11.53 1.56 0.53
N PRO A 12 -12.48 1.83 1.46
CA PRO A 12 -13.68 1.02 1.56
C PRO A 12 -14.46 0.95 0.25
N LYS A 13 -14.69 -0.26 -0.25
CA LYS A 13 -15.44 -0.46 -1.50
C LYS A 13 -16.87 0.04 -1.39
N PRO A 14 -17.43 0.65 -2.45
CA PRO A 14 -18.85 0.98 -2.50
C PRO A 14 -19.72 -0.29 -2.42
N ASN A 15 -20.81 -0.24 -1.67
CA ASN A 15 -21.72 -1.38 -1.41
C ASN A 15 -22.34 -1.99 -2.70
N PHE A 16 -22.32 -1.28 -3.81
CA PHE A 16 -22.86 -1.81 -5.07
C PHE A 16 -21.86 -2.72 -5.81
N LEU A 17 -20.60 -2.77 -5.39
CA LEU A 17 -19.58 -3.63 -5.98
C LEU A 17 -19.54 -4.97 -5.24
N ALA A 18 -20.11 -6.00 -5.84
CA ALA A 18 -20.20 -7.34 -5.27
C ALA A 18 -18.95 -8.17 -5.63
N VAL A 19 -17.79 -7.75 -5.17
CA VAL A 19 -16.53 -8.47 -5.28
C VAL A 19 -15.96 -8.61 -3.88
N GLY A 20 -15.57 -9.82 -3.49
CA GLY A 20 -15.01 -10.12 -2.19
C GLY A 20 -13.82 -9.20 -1.85
N ASP A 21 -13.64 -8.96 -0.56
CA ASP A 21 -12.56 -8.14 -0.03
C ASP A 21 -11.96 -8.80 1.21
N TRP A 22 -10.66 -8.81 1.31
CA TRP A 22 -9.98 -9.35 2.48
C TRP A 22 -10.18 -8.48 3.75
N PHE A 23 -10.69 -7.27 3.58
CA PHE A 23 -11.08 -6.38 4.67
C PHE A 23 -12.51 -6.61 5.18
N ASP A 24 -13.12 -7.77 4.91
CA ASP A 24 -14.49 -8.02 5.37
C ASP A 24 -14.58 -7.86 6.90
N ALA A 25 -15.27 -6.78 7.30
CA ALA A 25 -15.43 -6.40 8.70
C ALA A 25 -16.23 -7.42 9.53
N ALA A 26 -16.97 -8.32 8.89
CA ALA A 26 -17.79 -9.33 9.56
C ALA A 26 -16.96 -10.56 9.98
N HIS A 27 -15.89 -10.87 9.25
CA HIS A 27 -15.11 -12.09 9.42
C HIS A 27 -13.63 -11.85 9.76
N GLY A 28 -13.19 -10.59 9.74
CA GLY A 28 -11.76 -10.22 9.87
C GLY A 28 -10.98 -10.45 8.56
N PRO A 29 -9.66 -10.20 8.56
CA PRO A 29 -8.85 -10.39 7.38
C PRO A 29 -8.79 -11.88 7.01
N ASP A 30 -9.53 -12.25 5.99
CA ASP A 30 -9.49 -13.55 5.36
C ASP A 30 -8.94 -13.40 3.94
N SER A 31 -7.79 -14.00 3.66
CA SER A 31 -7.18 -13.97 2.35
C SER A 31 -7.57 -15.17 1.48
N GLU A 32 -8.11 -16.23 2.07
CA GLU A 32 -8.45 -17.46 1.33
C GLU A 32 -9.77 -17.30 0.57
N ASP A 33 -10.86 -16.98 1.25
CA ASP A 33 -12.19 -16.91 0.61
C ASP A 33 -12.26 -15.85 -0.51
N PRO A 34 -11.86 -14.58 -0.31
CA PRO A 34 -11.84 -13.61 -1.39
C PRO A 34 -10.95 -14.05 -2.57
N THR A 35 -9.79 -14.64 -2.29
CA THR A 35 -8.86 -15.09 -3.34
C THR A 35 -9.42 -16.23 -4.17
N THR A 36 -10.05 -17.21 -3.55
CA THR A 36 -10.66 -18.36 -4.27
C THR A 36 -11.88 -17.97 -5.09
N ARG A 37 -12.68 -17.02 -4.59
CA ARG A 37 -13.92 -16.56 -5.23
C ARG A 37 -13.74 -15.49 -6.28
N TYR A 38 -12.60 -14.80 -6.30
CA TYR A 38 -12.41 -13.62 -7.14
C TYR A 38 -12.80 -13.82 -8.61
N THR A 39 -12.33 -14.92 -9.23
CA THR A 39 -12.63 -15.22 -10.63
C THR A 39 -14.13 -15.40 -10.86
N GLU A 40 -14.82 -16.03 -9.90
CA GLU A 40 -16.26 -16.26 -9.94
C GLU A 40 -17.06 -14.99 -9.72
N ASP A 41 -16.64 -14.17 -8.74
CA ASP A 41 -17.24 -12.86 -8.46
C ASP A 41 -17.15 -11.94 -9.70
N VAL A 42 -15.97 -11.87 -10.33
CA VAL A 42 -15.79 -11.08 -11.56
C VAL A 42 -16.61 -11.65 -12.72
N ALA A 43 -16.68 -12.97 -12.87
CA ALA A 43 -17.49 -13.61 -13.90
C ALA A 43 -18.99 -13.34 -13.71
N HIS A 44 -19.49 -13.22 -12.48
CA HIS A 44 -20.87 -12.84 -12.19
C HIS A 44 -21.20 -11.40 -12.63
N LEU A 45 -20.22 -10.50 -12.64
CA LEU A 45 -20.40 -9.15 -13.17
C LEU A 45 -20.52 -9.16 -14.72
N GLY A 46 -20.02 -10.18 -15.40
CA GLY A 46 -20.07 -10.37 -16.83
C GLY A 46 -19.54 -9.16 -17.61
N ASP A 47 -20.20 -8.79 -18.70
CA ASP A 47 -19.83 -7.64 -19.55
C ASP A 47 -19.88 -6.29 -18.81
N GLN A 48 -20.43 -6.24 -17.60
CA GLN A 48 -20.51 -5.03 -16.79
C GLN A 48 -19.33 -4.86 -15.84
N ALA A 49 -18.42 -5.83 -15.73
CA ALA A 49 -17.33 -5.83 -14.76
C ALA A 49 -16.51 -4.52 -14.82
N ASP A 50 -16.01 -4.14 -15.99
CA ASP A 50 -15.24 -2.91 -16.15
C ASP A 50 -16.03 -1.65 -15.83
N THR A 51 -17.31 -1.60 -16.19
CA THR A 51 -18.19 -0.48 -15.85
C THR A 51 -18.42 -0.37 -14.34
N MET A 52 -18.61 -1.49 -13.68
CA MET A 52 -18.81 -1.52 -12.22
C MET A 52 -17.55 -1.11 -11.47
N PHE A 53 -16.39 -1.60 -11.88
CA PHE A 53 -15.11 -1.18 -11.33
C PHE A 53 -14.80 0.30 -11.60
N ALA A 54 -15.10 0.81 -12.80
CA ALA A 54 -14.95 2.23 -13.12
C ALA A 54 -15.84 3.10 -12.22
N ARG A 55 -17.10 2.73 -12.01
CA ARG A 55 -18.01 3.43 -11.09
C ARG A 55 -17.50 3.38 -9.64
N ALA A 56 -16.91 2.26 -9.22
CA ALA A 56 -16.35 2.15 -7.89
C ALA A 56 -15.12 3.07 -7.72
N ALA A 57 -14.23 3.11 -8.71
CA ALA A 57 -13.10 4.04 -8.73
C ALA A 57 -13.56 5.51 -8.73
N GLU A 58 -14.55 5.86 -9.55
CA GLU A 58 -15.15 7.21 -9.56
C GLU A 58 -15.68 7.61 -8.18
N ALA A 59 -16.41 6.71 -7.50
CA ALA A 59 -16.95 6.98 -6.19
C ALA A 59 -15.87 7.19 -5.13
N VAL A 60 -14.81 6.37 -5.14
CA VAL A 60 -13.68 6.46 -4.19
C VAL A 60 -12.82 7.69 -4.46
N ILE A 61 -12.59 8.02 -5.72
CA ILE A 61 -11.90 9.26 -6.11
C ILE A 61 -12.73 10.48 -5.71
N GLY A 62 -14.06 10.41 -5.88
CA GLY A 62 -14.98 11.46 -5.45
C GLY A 62 -14.86 11.78 -3.97
N ASP A 63 -14.82 10.76 -3.11
CA ASP A 63 -14.64 10.94 -1.65
C ASP A 63 -13.29 11.59 -1.32
N GLN A 64 -12.21 11.16 -1.95
CA GLN A 64 -10.89 11.73 -1.74
C GLN A 64 -10.80 13.18 -2.22
N LEU A 65 -11.44 13.52 -3.34
CA LEU A 65 -11.58 14.90 -3.84
C LEU A 65 -12.41 15.76 -2.90
N GLU A 66 -13.53 15.24 -2.38
CA GLU A 66 -14.37 15.92 -1.41
C GLU A 66 -13.62 16.21 -0.11
N ALA A 67 -12.81 15.25 0.36
CA ALA A 67 -11.93 15.46 1.51
C ALA A 67 -10.84 16.50 1.24
N GLY A 68 -10.40 16.60 -0.02
CA GLY A 68 -9.38 17.54 -0.46
C GLY A 68 -7.97 16.97 -0.62
N ILE A 69 -7.82 15.64 -0.71
CA ILE A 69 -6.54 14.95 -0.91
C ILE A 69 -5.83 15.44 -2.18
N ASP A 70 -4.52 15.66 -2.12
CA ASP A 70 -3.72 16.18 -3.23
C ASP A 70 -3.24 15.07 -4.18
N ILE A 71 -2.78 13.93 -3.64
CA ILE A 71 -2.35 12.75 -4.40
C ILE A 71 -3.26 11.58 -4.02
N LEU A 72 -4.16 11.20 -4.94
CA LEU A 72 -5.19 10.20 -4.71
C LEU A 72 -4.69 8.78 -5.00
N THR A 73 -5.49 7.77 -4.63
CA THR A 73 -5.36 6.39 -5.11
C THR A 73 -6.66 5.94 -5.76
N ASP A 74 -6.61 4.85 -6.53
CA ASP A 74 -7.80 4.19 -7.08
C ASP A 74 -8.65 3.47 -6.01
N GLY A 75 -8.15 3.48 -4.75
CA GLY A 75 -8.75 2.79 -3.62
C GLY A 75 -8.65 1.27 -3.68
N GLU A 76 -7.91 0.74 -4.64
CA GLU A 76 -7.73 -0.71 -4.86
C GLU A 76 -9.06 -1.45 -5.10
N VAL A 77 -10.05 -0.75 -5.67
CA VAL A 77 -11.42 -1.27 -5.80
C VAL A 77 -11.52 -2.54 -6.63
N ARG A 78 -10.56 -2.79 -7.53
CA ARG A 78 -10.49 -4.02 -8.34
C ARG A 78 -9.92 -5.23 -7.59
N ARG A 79 -9.27 -5.00 -6.45
CA ARG A 79 -8.47 -6.01 -5.75
C ARG A 79 -9.26 -6.68 -4.66
N GLU A 80 -9.32 -8.00 -4.67
CA GLU A 80 -9.81 -8.82 -3.56
C GLU A 80 -8.80 -8.84 -2.41
N ASN A 81 -7.55 -8.79 -2.77
CA ASN A 81 -6.38 -8.74 -1.88
C ASN A 81 -5.28 -8.00 -2.63
N TYR A 82 -4.66 -6.99 -2.01
CA TYR A 82 -3.66 -6.16 -2.68
C TYR A 82 -2.43 -6.93 -3.18
N ILE A 83 -2.12 -8.09 -2.58
CA ILE A 83 -1.01 -8.96 -3.00
C ILE A 83 -1.47 -9.92 -4.10
N HIS A 84 -2.52 -10.70 -3.82
CA HIS A 84 -2.96 -11.79 -4.69
C HIS A 84 -3.48 -11.28 -6.04
N TYR A 85 -4.11 -10.10 -6.06
CA TYR A 85 -4.52 -9.45 -7.32
C TYR A 85 -3.34 -9.30 -8.29
N HIS A 86 -2.17 -8.83 -7.82
CA HIS A 86 -0.97 -8.71 -8.64
C HIS A 86 -0.39 -10.07 -9.01
N CYS A 87 -0.38 -11.01 -8.07
CA CYS A 87 0.16 -12.34 -8.27
C CYS A 87 -0.56 -13.13 -9.36
N ARG A 88 -1.85 -12.84 -9.63
CA ARG A 88 -2.61 -13.43 -10.76
C ARG A 88 -2.03 -13.08 -12.12
N HIS A 89 -1.30 -11.98 -12.21
CA HIS A 89 -0.65 -11.47 -13.41
C HIS A 89 0.87 -11.74 -13.42
N ILE A 90 1.32 -12.73 -12.66
CA ILE A 90 2.72 -13.17 -12.61
C ILE A 90 2.77 -14.65 -12.94
N ALA A 91 3.48 -15.01 -14.02
CA ALA A 91 3.67 -16.40 -14.38
C ALA A 91 4.53 -17.13 -13.34
N GLY A 92 4.24 -18.42 -13.13
CA GLY A 92 4.92 -19.25 -12.14
C GLY A 92 4.19 -19.35 -10.80
N ILE A 93 3.09 -18.59 -10.62
CA ILE A 93 2.21 -18.64 -9.44
C ILE A 93 0.91 -19.35 -9.83
N ASP A 94 0.56 -20.40 -9.10
CA ASP A 94 -0.61 -21.24 -9.36
C ASP A 94 -1.71 -20.96 -8.33
N PHE A 95 -2.84 -20.44 -8.80
CA PHE A 95 -4.03 -20.13 -7.99
C PHE A 95 -5.00 -21.29 -7.86
N ASP A 96 -4.86 -22.34 -8.68
CA ASP A 96 -5.62 -23.58 -8.54
C ASP A 96 -4.98 -24.52 -7.48
N ARG A 97 -3.71 -24.26 -7.16
CA ARG A 97 -2.96 -24.99 -6.15
C ARG A 97 -2.74 -24.14 -4.90
N LEU A 98 -3.60 -24.33 -3.90
CA LEU A 98 -3.49 -23.67 -2.60
C LEU A 98 -2.78 -24.61 -1.62
N THR A 99 -1.66 -24.15 -1.06
CA THR A 99 -0.89 -24.86 -0.05
C THR A 99 -1.09 -24.22 1.32
N GLU A 100 -1.30 -25.07 2.34
CA GLU A 100 -1.44 -24.63 3.72
C GLU A 100 -0.09 -24.13 4.27
N ILE A 101 -0.04 -22.90 4.72
CA ILE A 101 1.14 -22.24 5.29
C ILE A 101 0.80 -21.64 6.64
N VAL A 102 1.73 -21.84 7.58
CA VAL A 102 1.67 -21.21 8.89
C VAL A 102 2.31 -19.81 8.80
N LEU A 103 1.53 -18.79 9.07
CA LEU A 103 1.92 -17.39 8.92
C LEU A 103 2.16 -16.71 10.27
N ARG A 104 2.89 -15.60 10.25
CA ARG A 104 3.16 -14.74 11.41
C ARG A 104 3.60 -15.53 12.66
N GLU A 105 4.67 -16.33 12.51
CA GLU A 105 5.27 -17.11 13.61
C GLU A 105 4.28 -18.04 14.34
N GLY A 106 3.33 -18.63 13.59
CA GLY A 106 2.35 -19.56 14.17
C GLY A 106 1.03 -18.93 14.61
N SER A 107 0.82 -17.64 14.34
CA SER A 107 -0.40 -16.93 14.77
C SER A 107 -1.66 -17.39 14.05
N TYR A 108 -1.54 -17.79 12.78
CA TYR A 108 -2.64 -18.39 12.02
C TYR A 108 -2.13 -19.19 10.82
N THR A 109 -3.00 -20.05 10.31
CA THR A 109 -2.75 -20.86 9.12
C THR A 109 -3.69 -20.41 8.00
N ALA A 110 -3.17 -20.28 6.78
CA ALA A 110 -3.97 -19.97 5.59
C ALA A 110 -3.55 -20.87 4.43
N ARG A 111 -4.49 -21.10 3.49
CA ARG A 111 -4.20 -21.73 2.21
C ARG A 111 -3.90 -20.67 1.17
N LEU A 112 -2.68 -20.67 0.66
CA LEU A 112 -2.15 -19.63 -0.19
C LEU A 112 -1.82 -20.16 -1.59
N PRO A 113 -1.93 -19.31 -2.64
CA PRO A 113 -1.43 -19.63 -3.98
C PRO A 113 0.03 -20.07 -3.92
N THR A 114 0.42 -20.98 -4.81
CA THR A 114 1.73 -21.64 -4.74
C THR A 114 2.63 -21.25 -5.91
N ILE A 115 3.86 -20.86 -5.63
CA ILE A 115 4.90 -20.72 -6.66
C ILE A 115 5.35 -22.12 -7.08
N THR A 116 4.98 -22.52 -8.30
CA THR A 116 5.26 -23.84 -8.86
C THR A 116 6.27 -23.83 -10.00
N GLY A 117 6.73 -22.66 -10.41
CA GLY A 117 7.66 -22.50 -11.52
C GLY A 117 8.42 -21.16 -11.48
N PRO A 118 9.25 -20.90 -12.49
CA PRO A 118 10.02 -19.67 -12.55
C PRO A 118 9.10 -18.46 -12.71
N ILE A 119 9.29 -17.47 -11.85
CA ILE A 119 8.56 -16.20 -11.87
C ILE A 119 8.93 -15.41 -13.11
N ARG A 120 7.93 -14.90 -13.82
CA ARG A 120 8.09 -14.03 -15.00
C ARG A 120 6.94 -13.04 -15.09
N ALA A 121 7.22 -11.86 -15.64
CA ALA A 121 6.20 -10.89 -16.02
C ALA A 121 5.26 -11.50 -17.09
N THR A 122 4.00 -11.09 -17.05
CA THR A 122 3.03 -11.28 -18.11
C THR A 122 2.72 -9.93 -18.79
N ASP A 123 1.63 -9.85 -19.56
CA ASP A 123 1.19 -8.58 -20.14
C ASP A 123 0.78 -7.59 -19.03
N PRO A 124 1.20 -6.32 -19.11
CA PRO A 124 0.87 -5.31 -18.11
C PRO A 124 -0.64 -5.06 -18.01
N PHE A 125 -1.14 -4.91 -16.77
CA PHE A 125 -2.56 -4.70 -16.46
C PHE A 125 -2.83 -3.40 -15.69
N LEU A 126 -1.92 -2.97 -14.80
CA LEU A 126 -2.09 -1.74 -14.02
C LEU A 126 -2.20 -0.45 -14.85
N PRO A 127 -1.59 -0.32 -16.05
CA PRO A 127 -1.82 0.84 -16.90
C PRO A 127 -3.29 1.06 -17.26
N HIS A 128 -4.07 -0.02 -17.41
CA HIS A 128 -5.52 0.08 -17.62
C HIS A 128 -6.21 0.63 -16.37
N ASP A 129 -5.96 0.04 -15.19
CA ASP A 129 -6.59 0.43 -13.94
C ASP A 129 -6.28 1.89 -13.60
N TRP A 130 -5.01 2.30 -13.76
CA TRP A 130 -4.59 3.68 -13.57
C TRP A 130 -5.28 4.65 -14.52
N LYS A 131 -5.37 4.34 -15.82
CA LYS A 131 -6.03 5.21 -16.80
C LYS A 131 -7.49 5.41 -16.47
N VAL A 132 -8.19 4.36 -16.05
CA VAL A 132 -9.60 4.44 -15.61
C VAL A 132 -9.73 5.40 -14.43
N ALA A 133 -8.91 5.22 -13.39
CA ALA A 133 -8.93 6.06 -12.21
C ALA A 133 -8.53 7.52 -12.52
N GLN A 134 -7.44 7.72 -13.27
CA GLN A 134 -6.94 9.06 -13.64
C GLN A 134 -7.94 9.86 -14.49
N ALA A 135 -8.84 9.19 -15.23
CA ALA A 135 -9.85 9.87 -16.04
C ALA A 135 -10.88 10.66 -15.20
N PHE A 136 -11.08 10.31 -13.94
CA PHE A 136 -12.04 10.99 -13.04
C PHE A 136 -11.48 12.22 -12.34
N THR A 137 -10.18 12.53 -12.49
CA THR A 137 -9.56 13.67 -11.79
C THR A 137 -8.39 14.27 -12.57
N LYS A 138 -8.16 15.58 -12.32
CA LYS A 138 -6.94 16.27 -12.78
C LYS A 138 -5.80 16.19 -11.77
N ARG A 139 -6.09 15.79 -10.52
CA ARG A 139 -5.06 15.54 -9.50
C ARG A 139 -4.34 14.23 -9.82
N PRO A 140 -3.06 14.09 -9.43
CA PRO A 140 -2.36 12.84 -9.67
C PRO A 140 -3.00 11.67 -8.93
N VAL A 141 -3.12 10.54 -9.62
CA VAL A 141 -3.49 9.25 -9.03
C VAL A 141 -2.22 8.40 -8.89
N LYS A 142 -1.92 8.01 -7.67
CA LYS A 142 -0.85 7.10 -7.30
C LYS A 142 -1.31 5.66 -7.46
N VAL A 143 -0.42 4.80 -7.97
CA VAL A 143 -0.64 3.35 -8.03
C VAL A 143 0.23 2.66 -6.98
N THR A 144 -0.33 1.65 -6.34
CA THR A 144 0.30 0.81 -5.32
C THR A 144 0.55 -0.60 -5.86
N LEU A 145 1.68 -1.19 -5.50
CA LEU A 145 2.04 -2.58 -5.80
C LEU A 145 2.62 -3.25 -4.55
N PRO A 146 2.38 -4.53 -4.30
CA PRO A 146 3.08 -5.25 -3.23
C PRO A 146 4.57 -5.38 -3.56
N GLY A 147 5.43 -5.30 -2.56
CA GLY A 147 6.87 -5.51 -2.73
C GLY A 147 7.27 -6.98 -2.81
N PRO A 148 8.48 -7.26 -3.35
CA PRO A 148 8.95 -8.64 -3.55
C PRO A 148 9.04 -9.46 -2.26
N MET A 149 9.47 -8.88 -1.13
CA MET A 149 9.51 -9.59 0.15
C MET A 149 8.10 -9.91 0.63
N THR A 150 7.18 -8.97 0.51
CA THR A 150 5.77 -9.14 0.90
C THR A 150 5.08 -10.21 0.05
N ILE A 151 5.27 -10.22 -1.26
CA ILE A 151 4.75 -11.30 -2.11
C ILE A 151 5.32 -12.64 -1.67
N GLY A 152 6.65 -12.72 -1.50
CA GLY A 152 7.31 -13.98 -1.14
C GLY A 152 6.93 -14.54 0.23
N ASP A 153 6.53 -13.69 1.19
CA ASP A 153 6.09 -14.10 2.54
C ASP A 153 4.61 -14.53 2.59
N THR A 154 3.84 -14.18 1.56
CA THR A 154 2.39 -14.41 1.50
C THR A 154 1.97 -15.42 0.42
N LEU A 155 2.92 -16.15 -0.13
CA LEU A 155 2.70 -17.27 -1.07
C LEU A 155 3.38 -18.52 -0.54
N ALA A 156 2.83 -19.68 -0.89
CA ALA A 156 3.55 -20.93 -0.77
C ALA A 156 4.63 -21.01 -1.86
N ASP A 157 5.75 -21.68 -1.58
CA ASP A 157 6.86 -21.77 -2.53
C ASP A 157 7.37 -23.22 -2.61
N GLU A 158 7.23 -23.83 -3.78
CA GLU A 158 7.72 -25.18 -4.08
C GLU A 158 8.82 -25.18 -5.15
N TYR A 159 9.20 -23.99 -5.65
CA TYR A 159 10.16 -23.87 -6.72
C TYR A 159 11.51 -23.29 -6.29
N TYR A 160 11.50 -22.20 -5.51
CA TYR A 160 12.72 -21.54 -5.06
C TYR A 160 13.22 -22.11 -3.74
N THR A 161 14.53 -22.27 -3.63
CA THR A 161 15.21 -22.66 -2.38
C THR A 161 15.88 -21.48 -1.68
N ASP A 162 15.87 -20.31 -2.32
CA ASP A 162 16.55 -19.10 -1.88
C ASP A 162 15.60 -17.89 -1.99
N ALA A 163 15.33 -17.24 -0.87
CA ALA A 163 14.39 -16.11 -0.78
C ALA A 163 14.91 -14.87 -1.53
N GLY A 164 16.21 -14.64 -1.52
CA GLY A 164 16.82 -13.53 -2.24
C GLY A 164 16.66 -13.68 -3.75
N ARG A 165 16.88 -14.91 -4.28
CA ARG A 165 16.67 -15.19 -5.70
C ARG A 165 15.19 -15.09 -6.09
N ARG A 166 14.28 -15.66 -5.30
CA ARG A 166 12.84 -15.51 -5.52
C ARG A 166 12.43 -14.04 -5.59
N GLY A 167 12.87 -13.25 -4.60
CA GLY A 167 12.58 -11.83 -4.56
C GLY A 167 13.19 -11.06 -5.73
N ALA A 168 14.38 -11.43 -6.21
CA ALA A 168 14.99 -10.82 -7.39
C ALA A 168 14.17 -11.08 -8.66
N ASP A 169 13.65 -12.30 -8.87
CA ASP A 169 12.80 -12.64 -10.01
C ASP A 169 11.43 -11.93 -9.91
N LEU A 170 10.84 -11.82 -8.69
CA LEU A 170 9.66 -11.01 -8.43
C LEU A 170 9.91 -9.54 -8.76
N ALA A 171 11.04 -8.97 -8.34
CA ALA A 171 11.39 -7.59 -8.62
C ALA A 171 11.48 -7.30 -10.12
N VAL A 172 12.02 -8.22 -10.92
CA VAL A 172 12.05 -8.09 -12.38
C VAL A 172 10.66 -8.13 -12.99
N ALA A 173 9.78 -8.99 -12.49
CA ALA A 173 8.40 -9.04 -12.94
C ALA A 173 7.64 -7.75 -12.62
N LEU A 174 7.78 -7.22 -11.40
CA LEU A 174 7.19 -5.94 -10.98
C LEU A 174 7.77 -4.76 -11.74
N ASN A 175 9.07 -4.77 -12.08
CA ASN A 175 9.70 -3.72 -12.87
C ASN A 175 9.03 -3.57 -14.24
N SER A 176 8.65 -4.68 -14.89
CA SER A 176 7.92 -4.64 -16.17
C SER A 176 6.61 -3.86 -16.05
N GLU A 177 5.86 -4.09 -14.98
CA GLU A 177 4.61 -3.40 -14.69
C GLU A 177 4.82 -1.91 -14.37
N ILE A 178 5.85 -1.61 -13.57
CA ILE A 178 6.21 -0.23 -13.19
C ILE A 178 6.65 0.59 -14.41
N LEU A 179 7.43 0.01 -15.31
CA LEU A 179 7.83 0.67 -16.55
C LEU A 179 6.61 0.96 -17.45
N ALA A 180 5.69 0.01 -17.58
CA ALA A 180 4.46 0.19 -18.33
C ALA A 180 3.56 1.28 -17.73
N LEU A 181 3.46 1.37 -16.40
CA LEU A 181 2.77 2.46 -15.71
C LEU A 181 3.40 3.82 -15.99
N ALA A 182 4.73 3.91 -15.93
CA ALA A 182 5.48 5.14 -16.21
C ALA A 182 5.27 5.59 -17.66
N GLU A 183 5.29 4.67 -18.61
CA GLU A 183 5.02 4.91 -20.03
C GLU A 183 3.56 5.37 -20.25
N ALA A 184 2.60 4.79 -19.53
CA ALA A 184 1.19 5.21 -19.57
C ALA A 184 0.97 6.63 -19.05
N GLY A 185 1.93 7.19 -18.28
CA GLY A 185 1.88 8.55 -17.74
C GLY A 185 1.76 8.64 -16.21
N CYS A 186 1.71 7.52 -15.49
CA CYS A 186 1.68 7.52 -14.03
C CYS A 186 2.97 8.16 -13.48
N ARG A 187 2.81 9.10 -12.53
CA ARG A 187 3.94 9.85 -11.94
C ARG A 187 4.17 9.56 -10.47
N HIS A 188 3.29 8.78 -9.84
CA HIS A 188 3.42 8.39 -8.44
C HIS A 188 3.21 6.87 -8.36
N ILE A 189 4.28 6.14 -8.05
CA ILE A 189 4.27 4.68 -7.93
C ILE A 189 4.76 4.30 -6.54
N GLN A 190 3.97 3.53 -5.82
CA GLN A 190 4.26 3.09 -4.46
C GLN A 190 4.42 1.57 -4.42
N ILE A 191 5.50 1.11 -3.82
CA ILE A 191 5.69 -0.29 -3.45
C ILE A 191 5.35 -0.44 -1.97
N ASP A 192 4.42 -1.33 -1.65
CA ASP A 192 4.04 -1.67 -0.28
C ASP A 192 4.92 -2.81 0.23
N GLU A 193 5.86 -2.46 1.12
CA GLU A 193 6.82 -3.41 1.66
C GLU A 193 6.82 -3.42 3.20
N PRO A 194 5.70 -3.84 3.84
CA PRO A 194 5.59 -3.92 5.29
C PRO A 194 6.63 -4.85 5.94
N LEU A 195 7.20 -5.78 5.17
CA LEU A 195 8.22 -6.68 5.71
C LEU A 195 9.53 -5.96 6.03
N PHE A 196 9.82 -4.83 5.43
CA PHE A 196 11.01 -4.05 5.81
C PHE A 196 10.99 -3.68 7.28
N ALA A 197 9.84 -3.23 7.79
CA ALA A 197 9.69 -2.90 9.20
C ALA A 197 9.73 -4.13 10.13
N ARG A 198 9.25 -5.30 9.66
CA ARG A 198 9.15 -6.52 10.48
C ARG A 198 10.39 -7.42 10.38
N LYS A 199 11.12 -7.36 9.27
CA LYS A 199 12.29 -8.19 8.96
C LYS A 199 13.47 -7.31 8.52
N VAL A 200 13.88 -6.38 9.41
CA VAL A 200 14.92 -5.38 9.12
C VAL A 200 16.21 -6.01 8.60
N GLY A 201 16.64 -7.15 9.17
CA GLY A 201 17.85 -7.85 8.74
C GLY A 201 17.77 -8.31 7.28
N GLU A 202 16.67 -8.94 6.88
CA GLU A 202 16.44 -9.39 5.50
C GLU A 202 16.26 -8.20 4.54
N ALA A 203 15.61 -7.13 5.00
CA ALA A 203 15.48 -5.89 4.23
C ALA A 203 16.86 -5.31 3.88
N LEU A 204 17.78 -5.28 4.85
CA LEU A 204 19.15 -4.78 4.66
C LEU A 204 20.04 -5.74 3.86
N ASP A 205 19.81 -7.06 3.94
CA ASP A 205 20.57 -8.07 3.24
C ASP A 205 20.27 -8.10 1.73
N TYR A 206 18.98 -8.14 1.35
CA TYR A 206 18.57 -8.24 -0.05
C TYR A 206 17.35 -7.38 -0.43
N GLY A 207 16.55 -6.91 0.52
CA GLY A 207 15.29 -6.22 0.24
C GLY A 207 15.49 -4.91 -0.53
N PHE A 208 16.49 -4.11 -0.18
CA PHE A 208 16.79 -2.87 -0.91
C PHE A 208 17.28 -3.12 -2.33
N ASP A 209 18.07 -4.19 -2.58
CA ASP A 209 18.46 -4.59 -3.94
C ASP A 209 17.21 -4.94 -4.78
N HIS A 210 16.20 -5.58 -4.17
CA HIS A 210 14.94 -5.86 -4.86
C HIS A 210 14.19 -4.57 -5.22
N ILE A 211 14.15 -3.57 -4.33
CA ILE A 211 13.51 -2.27 -4.62
C ILE A 211 14.26 -1.54 -5.75
N GLU A 212 15.60 -1.54 -5.74
CA GLU A 212 16.39 -0.98 -6.82
C GLU A 212 16.06 -1.64 -8.17
N ARG A 213 15.90 -2.96 -8.20
CA ARG A 213 15.49 -3.72 -9.38
C ARG A 213 14.06 -3.37 -9.83
N CYS A 214 13.13 -3.23 -8.90
CA CYS A 214 11.75 -2.82 -9.21
C CYS A 214 11.71 -1.47 -9.92
N PHE A 215 12.58 -0.53 -9.55
CA PHE A 215 12.63 0.81 -10.13
C PHE A 215 13.72 1.00 -11.20
N GLN A 216 14.37 -0.08 -11.64
CA GLN A 216 15.42 0.01 -12.66
C GLN A 216 14.85 0.57 -13.97
N GLY A 217 15.49 1.61 -14.51
CA GLY A 217 15.10 2.23 -15.78
C GLY A 217 13.85 3.12 -15.71
N VAL A 218 13.26 3.29 -14.53
CA VAL A 218 12.10 4.17 -14.34
C VAL A 218 12.53 5.64 -14.48
N PRO A 219 11.81 6.45 -15.29
CA PRO A 219 12.13 7.85 -15.49
C PRO A 219 12.19 8.64 -14.16
N GLU A 220 13.11 9.61 -14.08
CA GLU A 220 13.32 10.46 -12.89
C GLU A 220 12.05 11.25 -12.49
N ALA A 221 11.20 11.57 -13.47
CA ALA A 221 9.93 12.27 -13.23
C ALA A 221 8.87 11.43 -12.49
N VAL A 222 9.12 10.13 -12.25
CA VAL A 222 8.23 9.25 -11.49
C VAL A 222 8.71 9.23 -10.04
N VAL A 223 7.85 9.65 -9.13
CA VAL A 223 8.09 9.57 -7.69
C VAL A 223 8.03 8.11 -7.22
N ARG A 224 9.16 7.60 -6.74
CA ARG A 224 9.35 6.23 -6.26
C ARG A 224 9.10 6.20 -4.77
N THR A 225 7.95 5.66 -4.39
CA THR A 225 7.53 5.60 -2.99
C THR A 225 7.64 4.18 -2.46
N VAL A 226 8.07 4.01 -1.22
CA VAL A 226 7.93 2.74 -0.48
C VAL A 226 7.10 2.99 0.78
N HIS A 227 6.05 2.20 0.96
CA HIS A 227 5.24 2.21 2.18
C HIS A 227 5.65 1.07 3.09
N MET A 228 5.96 1.41 4.35
CA MET A 228 6.36 0.47 5.39
C MET A 228 5.34 0.45 6.52
N CYS A 229 4.33 -0.38 6.38
CA CYS A 229 3.36 -0.65 7.43
C CYS A 229 3.98 -1.49 8.55
N CYS A 230 3.69 -1.16 9.78
CA CYS A 230 4.21 -1.90 10.95
C CYS A 230 3.32 -3.03 11.43
N GLY A 231 2.11 -3.11 10.94
CA GLY A 231 1.13 -4.14 11.27
C GLY A 231 -0.29 -3.66 10.96
N TYR A 232 -1.15 -4.57 10.54
CA TYR A 232 -2.54 -4.28 10.24
C TYR A 232 -3.45 -5.06 11.21
N PRO A 233 -4.45 -4.42 11.84
CA PRO A 233 -5.37 -5.08 12.77
C PRO A 233 -6.37 -5.98 12.03
N ASP A 234 -6.92 -6.96 12.74
CA ASP A 234 -8.00 -7.81 12.25
C ASP A 234 -9.39 -7.14 12.33
N ARG A 235 -9.55 -6.15 13.21
CA ARG A 235 -10.79 -5.40 13.40
C ARG A 235 -10.52 -4.03 13.99
N LEU A 236 -11.52 -3.16 13.86
CA LEU A 236 -11.46 -1.83 14.48
C LEU A 236 -11.39 -1.92 16.00
N ASP A 237 -10.71 -0.94 16.58
CA ASP A 237 -10.54 -0.77 18.02
C ASP A 237 -9.87 -1.96 18.73
N ASN A 238 -9.20 -2.86 17.98
CA ASN A 238 -8.35 -3.89 18.55
C ASN A 238 -7.04 -3.26 19.02
N PRO A 239 -6.76 -3.20 20.36
CA PRO A 239 -5.49 -2.65 20.86
C PRO A 239 -4.31 -3.61 20.69
N ASP A 240 -4.61 -4.92 20.58
CA ASP A 240 -3.64 -6.00 20.67
C ASP A 240 -3.45 -6.68 19.30
N TYR A 241 -2.64 -6.09 18.45
CA TYR A 241 -2.20 -6.74 17.22
C TYR A 241 -0.66 -6.63 17.07
N PRO A 242 -0.01 -7.61 16.44
CA PRO A 242 1.44 -7.63 16.28
C PRO A 242 1.92 -6.40 15.51
N LYS A 243 2.90 -5.69 16.07
CA LYS A 243 3.55 -4.54 15.44
C LYS A 243 5.05 -4.80 15.27
N ALA A 244 5.62 -4.23 14.23
CA ALA A 244 7.08 -4.24 14.04
C ALA A 244 7.81 -3.59 15.23
N PRO A 245 9.09 -3.92 15.46
CA PRO A 245 9.93 -3.28 16.47
C PRO A 245 9.88 -1.75 16.38
N LYS A 246 9.93 -1.06 17.53
CA LYS A 246 9.73 0.39 17.56
C LYS A 246 10.80 1.16 16.79
N ASP A 247 12.02 0.66 16.78
CA ASP A 247 13.17 1.32 16.16
C ASP A 247 13.39 0.95 14.68
N CYS A 248 12.48 0.15 14.08
CA CYS A 248 12.65 -0.36 12.72
C CYS A 248 12.89 0.74 11.67
N TYR A 249 12.22 1.88 11.78
CA TYR A 249 12.42 2.99 10.85
C TYR A 249 13.78 3.67 11.01
N LEU A 250 14.27 3.75 12.25
CA LEU A 250 15.61 4.30 12.55
C LEU A 250 16.69 3.39 11.97
N ASP A 251 16.54 2.09 12.11
CA ASP A 251 17.49 1.09 11.61
C ASP A 251 17.55 1.09 10.07
N LEU A 252 16.43 1.38 9.41
CA LEU A 252 16.31 1.41 7.94
C LEU A 252 16.67 2.78 7.32
N ALA A 253 16.67 3.87 8.09
CA ALA A 253 16.77 5.23 7.54
C ALA A 253 18.00 5.43 6.64
N SER A 254 19.17 4.92 7.02
CA SER A 254 20.39 5.06 6.22
C SER A 254 20.32 4.32 4.88
N ALA A 255 19.70 3.14 4.85
CA ALA A 255 19.51 2.37 3.63
C ALA A 255 18.50 3.05 2.70
N ILE A 256 17.41 3.59 3.25
CA ILE A 256 16.43 4.39 2.50
C ILE A 256 17.11 5.59 1.85
N GLU A 257 17.86 6.39 2.62
CA GLU A 257 18.59 7.55 2.11
C GLU A 257 19.62 7.21 1.04
N SER A 258 20.17 5.99 1.06
CA SER A 258 21.19 5.55 0.09
C SER A 258 20.58 4.92 -1.17
N SER A 259 19.30 4.60 -1.16
CA SER A 259 18.60 3.90 -2.23
C SER A 259 17.98 4.84 -3.28
N CYS A 260 17.31 4.24 -4.28
CA CYS A 260 16.53 4.96 -5.29
C CYS A 260 15.19 5.52 -4.76
N ILE A 261 14.82 5.27 -3.51
CA ILE A 261 13.56 5.69 -2.89
C ILE A 261 13.56 7.22 -2.76
N GLN A 262 12.52 7.87 -3.31
CA GLN A 262 12.36 9.32 -3.24
C GLN A 262 11.36 9.73 -2.16
N ALA A 263 10.42 8.83 -1.81
CA ALA A 263 9.47 9.04 -0.73
C ALA A 263 9.29 7.76 0.10
N VAL A 264 9.22 7.90 1.40
CA VAL A 264 8.94 6.78 2.32
C VAL A 264 7.68 7.09 3.13
N SER A 265 6.77 6.13 3.20
CA SER A 265 5.57 6.22 4.04
C SER A 265 5.77 5.41 5.31
N ILE A 266 5.60 6.07 6.45
CA ILE A 266 5.77 5.50 7.79
C ILE A 266 4.54 5.75 8.66
N GLU A 267 4.17 4.79 9.51
CA GLU A 267 3.11 4.95 10.51
C GLU A 267 3.57 5.83 11.66
N ASP A 268 2.69 6.69 12.15
CA ASP A 268 2.93 7.48 13.35
C ASP A 268 1.72 7.56 14.29
N ALA A 269 0.50 7.64 13.77
CA ALA A 269 -0.72 7.72 14.60
C ALA A 269 -0.92 6.51 15.52
N HIS A 270 -0.49 5.31 15.11
CA HIS A 270 -0.53 4.10 15.94
C HIS A 270 0.76 3.88 16.75
N ARG A 271 1.85 4.59 16.45
CA ARG A 271 3.17 4.36 17.03
C ARG A 271 3.65 5.48 17.94
N ASN A 272 3.28 6.72 17.60
CA ASN A 272 3.77 7.93 18.24
C ASN A 272 5.32 7.92 18.31
N ASN A 273 5.95 7.97 17.12
CA ASN A 273 7.40 7.94 17.01
C ASN A 273 8.04 9.19 17.67
N ASP A 274 9.30 9.08 18.06
CA ASP A 274 10.12 10.26 18.29
C ASP A 274 10.33 10.97 16.95
N LEU A 275 9.85 12.22 16.83
CA LEU A 275 9.93 12.99 15.58
C LEU A 275 11.36 13.34 15.17
N ALA A 276 12.34 13.25 16.07
CA ALA A 276 13.77 13.35 15.73
C ALA A 276 14.22 12.29 14.72
N LEU A 277 13.43 11.20 14.53
CA LEU A 277 13.61 10.25 13.42
C LEU A 277 13.62 10.96 12.06
N LEU A 278 12.81 11.99 11.88
CA LEU A 278 12.66 12.70 10.61
C LEU A 278 13.97 13.39 10.16
N GLU A 279 14.85 13.75 11.10
CA GLU A 279 16.16 14.33 10.80
C GLU A 279 17.10 13.36 10.06
N ARG A 280 16.79 12.05 10.10
CA ARG A 280 17.54 11.04 9.36
C ARG A 280 17.29 11.08 7.86
N PHE A 281 16.17 11.69 7.45
CA PHE A 281 15.78 11.82 6.05
C PHE A 281 16.18 13.20 5.54
N THR A 282 17.34 13.28 4.86
CA THR A 282 17.93 14.54 4.40
C THR A 282 17.53 14.91 2.96
N LYS A 283 17.19 13.91 2.14
CA LYS A 283 16.72 14.08 0.76
C LYS A 283 15.38 13.39 0.50
N THR A 284 15.05 12.34 1.25
CA THR A 284 13.83 11.56 1.05
C THR A 284 12.62 12.31 1.60
N THR A 285 11.54 12.36 0.85
CA THR A 285 10.23 12.86 1.32
C THR A 285 9.63 11.86 2.30
N VAL A 286 9.15 12.33 3.45
CA VAL A 286 8.45 11.50 4.43
C VAL A 286 6.94 11.70 4.30
N ILE A 287 6.23 10.62 4.02
CA ILE A 287 4.78 10.52 4.09
C ILE A 287 4.46 10.04 5.49
N LEU A 288 4.10 10.98 6.37
CA LEU A 288 3.85 10.71 7.78
C LEU A 288 2.40 10.32 8.01
N GLY A 289 2.17 9.13 8.55
CA GLY A 289 0.86 8.64 8.94
C GLY A 289 0.40 9.32 10.22
N VAL A 290 -0.60 10.21 10.14
CA VAL A 290 -1.13 10.97 11.27
C VAL A 290 -2.61 10.69 11.55
N VAL A 291 -3.18 9.70 10.86
CA VAL A 291 -4.55 9.22 11.05
C VAL A 291 -4.54 7.72 11.27
N ALA A 292 -5.09 7.29 12.40
CA ALA A 292 -5.13 5.88 12.78
C ALA A 292 -6.21 5.12 11.98
N ILE A 293 -5.81 4.04 11.30
CA ILE A 293 -6.70 3.23 10.46
C ILE A 293 -7.42 2.11 11.24
N ALA A 294 -6.97 1.82 12.46
CA ALA A 294 -7.51 0.76 13.31
C ALA A 294 -8.46 1.29 14.40
N LYS A 295 -8.79 2.58 14.40
CA LYS A 295 -9.64 3.21 15.40
C LYS A 295 -10.91 3.80 14.77
N SER A 296 -12.07 3.54 15.38
CA SER A 296 -13.36 4.15 15.01
C SER A 296 -13.45 5.63 15.38
N ARG A 297 -12.59 6.12 16.28
CA ARG A 297 -12.47 7.54 16.63
C ARG A 297 -12.02 8.34 15.42
N VAL A 298 -12.68 9.46 15.15
CA VAL A 298 -12.20 10.47 14.18
C VAL A 298 -11.30 11.43 14.93
N GLU A 299 -10.03 11.53 14.50
CA GLU A 299 -9.05 12.43 15.07
C GLU A 299 -9.46 13.90 14.83
N PRO A 300 -9.49 14.77 15.86
CA PRO A 300 -9.73 16.20 15.69
C PRO A 300 -8.66 16.87 14.83
N THR A 301 -9.06 17.87 14.06
CA THR A 301 -8.16 18.63 13.17
C THR A 301 -6.99 19.26 13.93
N ASP A 302 -7.20 19.78 15.12
CA ASP A 302 -6.17 20.40 15.97
C ASP A 302 -5.14 19.38 16.46
N GLU A 303 -5.54 18.18 16.83
CA GLU A 303 -4.63 17.08 17.22
C GLU A 303 -3.68 16.71 16.06
N ILE A 304 -4.24 16.54 14.86
CA ILE A 304 -3.43 16.26 13.66
C ILE A 304 -2.50 17.44 13.33
N ALA A 305 -3.01 18.67 13.40
CA ALA A 305 -2.24 19.87 13.12
C ALA A 305 -1.08 20.05 14.10
N GLU A 306 -1.27 19.78 15.39
CA GLU A 306 -0.19 19.81 16.39
C GLU A 306 0.90 18.78 16.08
N ARG A 307 0.51 17.57 15.67
CA ARG A 307 1.47 16.53 15.28
C ARG A 307 2.29 16.93 14.05
N LEU A 308 1.65 17.52 13.03
CA LEU A 308 2.32 18.03 11.84
C LEU A 308 3.25 19.21 12.14
N LYS A 309 2.85 20.13 13.04
CA LYS A 309 3.73 21.23 13.50
C LYS A 309 4.97 20.69 14.18
N GLY A 310 4.82 19.70 15.07
CA GLY A 310 5.96 19.04 15.69
C GLY A 310 6.88 18.38 14.65
N ALA A 311 6.33 17.74 13.61
CA ALA A 311 7.12 17.14 12.54
C ALA A 311 7.95 18.20 11.77
N LEU A 312 7.40 19.40 11.54
CA LEU A 312 8.08 20.50 10.85
C LEU A 312 9.24 21.13 11.64
N GLU A 313 9.41 20.80 12.92
CA GLU A 313 10.62 21.14 13.68
C GLU A 313 11.82 20.26 13.30
N HIS A 314 11.58 19.13 12.60
CA HIS A 314 12.57 18.10 12.29
C HIS A 314 12.75 17.83 10.78
N ILE A 315 11.85 18.31 9.93
CA ILE A 315 11.93 18.10 8.48
C ILE A 315 11.38 19.33 7.74
N ASP A 316 11.97 19.63 6.58
CA ASP A 316 11.48 20.72 5.72
C ASP A 316 10.07 20.41 5.21
N GLN A 317 9.22 21.43 5.15
CA GLN A 317 7.83 21.31 4.74
C GLN A 317 7.67 20.68 3.35
N GLU A 318 8.56 20.99 2.41
CA GLU A 318 8.52 20.47 1.04
C GLU A 318 8.78 18.95 0.97
N ARG A 319 9.34 18.39 2.03
CA ARG A 319 9.61 16.96 2.17
C ARG A 319 8.68 16.26 3.16
N LEU A 320 7.65 16.94 3.66
CA LEU A 320 6.62 16.35 4.52
C LEU A 320 5.30 16.21 3.75
N VAL A 321 4.72 15.02 3.78
CA VAL A 321 3.38 14.73 3.25
C VAL A 321 2.56 14.08 4.36
N ALA A 322 1.33 14.54 4.57
CA ALA A 322 0.44 13.96 5.57
C ALA A 322 -0.45 12.86 4.95
N ALA A 323 -0.60 11.75 5.67
CA ALA A 323 -1.38 10.60 5.22
C ALA A 323 -2.04 9.85 6.39
N PRO A 324 -2.97 8.92 6.14
CA PRO A 324 -3.28 7.84 7.08
C PRO A 324 -2.07 6.93 7.29
N ASP A 325 -2.04 6.21 8.41
CA ASP A 325 -0.96 5.25 8.73
C ASP A 325 -0.83 4.14 7.69
N CYS A 326 -1.94 3.67 7.15
CA CYS A 326 -2.00 2.61 6.16
C CYS A 326 -3.28 2.75 5.30
N GLY A 327 -3.64 1.73 4.52
CA GLY A 327 -4.89 1.66 3.77
C GLY A 327 -6.14 1.76 4.66
N LEU A 328 -7.20 2.37 4.15
CA LEU A 328 -8.43 2.66 4.89
C LEU A 328 -9.50 1.55 4.75
N GLY A 329 -9.18 0.44 4.08
CA GLY A 329 -10.15 -0.60 3.72
C GLY A 329 -10.96 -1.20 4.88
N LEU A 330 -10.37 -1.22 6.10
CA LEU A 330 -11.05 -1.71 7.31
C LEU A 330 -12.14 -0.76 7.83
N LEU A 331 -12.10 0.52 7.44
CA LEU A 331 -13.08 1.52 7.88
C LEU A 331 -14.38 1.40 7.08
N GLY A 332 -15.48 1.84 7.66
CA GLY A 332 -16.65 2.17 6.87
C GLY A 332 -16.40 3.46 6.05
N ARG A 333 -17.02 3.57 4.87
CA ARG A 333 -16.78 4.67 3.92
C ARG A 333 -16.98 6.07 4.52
N ASP A 334 -18.07 6.26 5.30
CA ASP A 334 -18.37 7.55 5.96
C ASP A 334 -17.28 7.92 6.98
N LEU A 335 -16.77 6.93 7.71
CA LEU A 335 -15.71 7.12 8.69
C LEU A 335 -14.39 7.47 7.99
N ALA A 336 -14.06 6.79 6.91
CA ALA A 336 -12.87 7.09 6.11
C ALA A 336 -12.92 8.52 5.58
N LEU A 337 -14.06 8.94 5.00
CA LEU A 337 -14.24 10.29 4.49
C LEU A 337 -14.11 11.35 5.61
N ALA A 338 -14.72 11.10 6.79
CA ALA A 338 -14.63 12.03 7.92
C ALA A 338 -13.18 12.21 8.40
N LYS A 339 -12.42 11.12 8.52
CA LYS A 339 -11.00 11.15 8.88
C LYS A 339 -10.15 11.92 7.86
N LEU A 340 -10.36 11.67 6.56
CA LEU A 340 -9.64 12.36 5.50
C LEU A 340 -9.95 13.87 5.45
N LYS A 341 -11.19 14.29 5.73
CA LYS A 341 -11.54 15.71 5.84
C LYS A 341 -10.76 16.40 6.95
N ASN A 342 -10.64 15.77 8.11
CA ASN A 342 -9.86 16.32 9.23
C ASN A 342 -8.36 16.35 8.92
N LEU A 343 -7.83 15.31 8.27
CA LEU A 343 -6.44 15.26 7.77
C LEU A 343 -6.14 16.47 6.86
N CYS A 344 -6.98 16.66 5.85
CA CYS A 344 -6.78 17.74 4.88
C CYS A 344 -6.96 19.13 5.50
N ALA A 345 -7.93 19.28 6.43
CA ALA A 345 -8.11 20.53 7.16
C ALA A 345 -6.89 20.85 8.05
N ALA A 346 -6.34 19.85 8.73
CA ALA A 346 -5.13 19.99 9.55
C ALA A 346 -3.91 20.37 8.71
N ALA A 347 -3.67 19.66 7.60
CA ALA A 347 -2.55 19.94 6.69
C ALA A 347 -2.58 21.35 6.10
N ARG A 348 -3.77 21.90 5.88
CA ARG A 348 -3.96 23.30 5.43
C ARG A 348 -3.80 24.33 6.54
N ALA A 349 -4.02 23.96 7.79
CA ALA A 349 -3.89 24.85 8.95
C ALA A 349 -2.44 25.00 9.42
N VAL A 350 -1.56 24.14 8.97
CA VAL A 350 -0.12 24.20 9.25
C VAL A 350 0.54 25.14 8.22
N PRO A 351 1.37 26.11 8.66
CA PRO A 351 1.90 27.19 7.82
C PRO A 351 2.83 26.70 6.69
#